data_5596684316a3cacfa82e8610093f991a
#
_entry.id   5596684316a3cacfa82e8610093f991a
#
_cell.length_a   1.000
_cell.length_b   1.000
_cell.length_c   1.000
_cell.angle_alpha   90.00
_cell.angle_beta   90.00
_cell.angle_gamma   90.00
#
_symmetry.space_group_name_H-M   'P 1'
#
loop_
_entity.id
_entity.type
_entity.pdbx_description
1 polymer ?
#
loop_
_entity_poly.entity_id
_entity_poly.type
_entity_poly.pdbx_seq_one_letter_code
_entity_poly.pdbx_strand_id
1 'polypeptide(L)'
;MFGALAAASVVFGVLAGAVQFVGLARWPFLVPYLAETYLDPQASPAAREATAVTFQTFNQYAGGAIGEHLGYLFTAVWTLLLAAGLARVLRRPWIAGLGTVSGLGIAAGMVEPLGVEAAGTVNAVAYAAWSLWLVIVGVLVLRAPGERTLRPTAAPVAEDG
;
A
#
# COMPACT_ATOMS: atom_id res chain seq x y z
N MET A 1 10.23 12.93 18.29
CA MET A 1 10.27 12.94 16.81
C MET A 1 10.12 11.55 16.20
N PHE A 2 10.82 10.50 16.69
CA PHE A 2 10.64 9.11 16.21
C PHE A 2 9.22 8.57 16.41
N GLY A 3 8.60 8.80 17.56
CA GLY A 3 7.24 8.34 17.83
C GLY A 3 6.19 8.92 16.89
N ALA A 4 6.29 10.21 16.55
CA ALA A 4 5.36 10.86 15.62
C ALA A 4 5.50 10.30 14.18
N LEU A 5 6.73 10.03 13.71
CA LEU A 5 6.98 9.44 12.40
C LEU A 5 6.42 8.02 12.33
N ALA A 6 6.63 7.21 13.38
CA ALA A 6 6.10 5.86 13.45
C ALA A 6 4.56 5.87 13.50
N ALA A 7 3.95 6.73 14.32
CA ALA A 7 2.50 6.86 14.40
C ALA A 7 1.89 7.29 13.05
N ALA A 8 2.47 8.29 12.38
CA ALA A 8 2.04 8.70 11.05
C ALA A 8 2.17 7.56 10.03
N SER A 9 3.28 6.81 10.05
CA SER A 9 3.46 5.65 9.17
C SER A 9 2.38 4.60 9.37
N VAL A 10 2.03 4.27 10.62
CA VAL A 10 0.94 3.32 10.91
C VAL A 10 -0.40 3.84 10.38
N VAL A 11 -0.73 5.11 10.62
CA VAL A 11 -1.99 5.70 10.15
C VAL A 11 -2.10 5.63 8.64
N PHE A 12 -1.08 6.10 7.90
CA PHE A 12 -1.12 6.09 6.44
C PHE A 12 -1.08 4.67 5.86
N GLY A 13 -0.39 3.73 6.50
CA GLY A 13 -0.41 2.32 6.10
C GLY A 13 -1.79 1.68 6.26
N VAL A 14 -2.48 1.94 7.38
CA VAL A 14 -3.85 1.47 7.61
C VAL A 14 -4.81 2.10 6.61
N LEU A 15 -4.71 3.41 6.35
CA LEU A 15 -5.55 4.09 5.35
C LEU A 15 -5.32 3.51 3.95
N ALA A 16 -4.07 3.28 3.55
CA ALA A 16 -3.73 2.66 2.28
C ALA A 16 -4.38 1.28 2.13
N GLY A 17 -4.25 0.42 3.14
CA GLY A 17 -4.88 -0.90 3.15
C GLY A 17 -6.40 -0.84 3.12
N ALA A 18 -7.01 0.07 3.89
CA ALA A 18 -8.46 0.21 3.98
C ALA A 18 -9.08 0.65 2.65
N VAL A 19 -8.54 1.69 1.99
CA VAL A 19 -9.10 2.17 0.71
C VAL A 19 -8.89 1.17 -0.42
N GLN A 20 -7.76 0.46 -0.45
CA GLN A 20 -7.53 -0.59 -1.43
C GLN A 20 -8.46 -1.79 -1.20
N PHE A 21 -8.70 -2.17 0.06
CA PHE A 21 -9.67 -3.21 0.39
C PHE A 21 -11.08 -2.84 -0.10
N VAL A 22 -11.53 -1.61 0.16
CA VAL A 22 -12.84 -1.12 -0.33
C VAL A 22 -12.89 -1.16 -1.86
N GLY A 23 -11.84 -0.69 -2.53
CA GLY A 23 -11.75 -0.75 -3.99
C GLY A 23 -11.81 -2.17 -4.54
N LEU A 24 -11.06 -3.09 -3.94
CA LEU A 24 -10.98 -4.49 -4.37
C LEU A 24 -12.23 -5.29 -4.02
N ALA A 25 -12.99 -4.91 -2.99
CA ALA A 25 -14.19 -5.63 -2.56
C ALA A 25 -15.25 -5.76 -3.68
N ARG A 26 -15.24 -4.87 -4.68
CA ARG A 26 -16.12 -5.00 -5.84
C ARG A 26 -15.96 -6.33 -6.60
N TRP A 27 -14.75 -6.89 -6.64
CA TRP A 27 -14.46 -8.10 -7.38
C TRP A 27 -15.15 -9.35 -6.81
N PRO A 28 -15.06 -9.67 -5.51
CA PRO A 28 -15.74 -10.84 -4.97
C PRO A 28 -17.24 -10.64 -4.72
N PHE A 29 -17.72 -9.41 -4.52
CA PHE A 29 -19.11 -9.17 -4.12
C PHE A 29 -20.01 -8.65 -5.23
N LEU A 30 -19.55 -7.71 -6.05
CA LEU A 30 -20.36 -7.07 -7.07
C LEU A 30 -20.24 -7.76 -8.43
N VAL A 31 -19.01 -8.07 -8.85
CA VAL A 31 -18.75 -8.58 -10.20
C VAL A 31 -19.45 -9.91 -10.48
N PRO A 32 -19.44 -10.93 -9.59
CA PRO A 32 -20.15 -12.18 -9.84
C PRO A 32 -21.66 -11.96 -10.03
N TYR A 33 -22.29 -11.15 -9.18
CA TYR A 33 -23.70 -10.81 -9.27
C TYR A 33 -24.06 -10.13 -10.61
N LEU A 34 -23.27 -9.17 -11.04
CA LEU A 34 -23.47 -8.49 -12.33
C LEU A 34 -23.19 -9.43 -13.51
N ALA A 35 -22.20 -10.31 -13.39
CA ALA A 35 -21.87 -11.29 -14.43
C ALA A 35 -23.01 -12.30 -14.65
N GLU A 36 -23.62 -12.81 -13.59
CA GLU A 36 -24.80 -13.68 -13.69
C GLU A 36 -25.92 -13.02 -14.46
N THR A 37 -26.26 -11.76 -14.14
CA THR A 37 -27.30 -11.01 -14.82
C THR A 37 -26.93 -10.71 -16.29
N TYR A 38 -25.68 -10.36 -16.56
CA TYR A 38 -25.21 -10.02 -17.91
C TYR A 38 -25.19 -11.22 -18.85
N LEU A 39 -24.81 -12.41 -18.31
CA LEU A 39 -24.66 -13.65 -19.06
C LEU A 39 -25.95 -14.47 -19.15
N ASP A 40 -27.01 -14.09 -18.46
CA ASP A 40 -28.30 -14.77 -18.52
C ASP A 40 -28.81 -14.78 -19.98
N PRO A 41 -29.04 -15.97 -20.59
CA PRO A 41 -29.57 -16.07 -21.94
C PRO A 41 -30.93 -15.38 -22.13
N GLN A 42 -31.70 -15.24 -21.04
CA GLN A 42 -33.02 -14.63 -21.02
C GLN A 42 -33.01 -13.13 -20.72
N ALA A 43 -31.84 -12.56 -20.38
CA ALA A 43 -31.72 -11.14 -20.12
C ALA A 43 -32.04 -10.30 -21.37
N SER A 44 -32.88 -9.31 -21.20
CA SER A 44 -33.17 -8.34 -22.28
C SER A 44 -31.92 -7.49 -22.60
N PRO A 45 -31.84 -6.89 -23.82
CA PRO A 45 -30.75 -5.96 -24.14
C PRO A 45 -30.65 -4.82 -23.14
N ALA A 46 -31.77 -4.28 -22.68
CA ALA A 46 -31.79 -3.21 -21.69
C ALA A 46 -31.23 -3.65 -20.32
N ALA A 47 -31.52 -4.88 -19.91
CA ALA A 47 -30.96 -5.41 -18.66
C ALA A 47 -29.43 -5.57 -18.75
N ARG A 48 -28.91 -6.06 -19.86
CA ARG A 48 -27.46 -6.16 -20.08
C ARG A 48 -26.78 -4.80 -20.12
N GLU A 49 -27.38 -3.83 -20.77
CA GLU A 49 -26.87 -2.45 -20.81
C GLU A 49 -26.84 -1.83 -19.41
N ALA A 50 -27.94 -1.94 -18.66
CA ALA A 50 -28.00 -1.46 -17.27
C ALA A 50 -26.92 -2.11 -16.39
N THR A 51 -26.67 -3.41 -16.55
CA THR A 51 -25.63 -4.15 -15.84
C THR A 51 -24.23 -3.64 -16.21
N ALA A 52 -23.97 -3.40 -17.50
CA ALA A 52 -22.69 -2.87 -17.97
C ALA A 52 -22.43 -1.45 -17.42
N VAL A 53 -23.44 -0.58 -17.46
CA VAL A 53 -23.35 0.79 -16.88
C VAL A 53 -23.10 0.73 -15.38
N THR A 54 -23.78 -0.17 -14.67
CA THR A 54 -23.57 -0.38 -13.22
C THR A 54 -22.13 -0.81 -12.94
N PHE A 55 -21.63 -1.80 -13.69
CA PHE A 55 -20.24 -2.24 -13.55
C PHE A 55 -19.26 -1.10 -13.77
N GLN A 56 -19.41 -0.34 -14.85
CA GLN A 56 -18.51 0.78 -15.16
C GLN A 56 -18.55 1.86 -14.08
N THR A 57 -19.74 2.19 -13.57
CA THR A 57 -19.91 3.18 -12.51
C THR A 57 -19.15 2.78 -11.23
N PHE A 58 -19.33 1.54 -10.77
CA PHE A 58 -18.63 1.05 -9.59
C PHE A 58 -17.14 0.85 -9.83
N ASN A 59 -16.75 0.43 -11.03
CA ASN A 59 -15.33 0.31 -11.37
C ASN A 59 -14.64 1.67 -11.35
N GLN A 60 -15.27 2.71 -11.86
CA GLN A 60 -14.72 4.06 -11.88
C GLN A 60 -14.69 4.67 -10.47
N TYR A 61 -15.76 4.52 -9.70
CA TYR A 61 -15.86 5.13 -8.37
C TYR A 61 -15.09 4.34 -7.30
N ALA A 62 -15.45 3.08 -7.09
CA ALA A 62 -14.81 2.28 -6.05
C ALA A 62 -13.40 1.82 -6.46
N GLY A 63 -13.19 1.48 -7.74
CA GLY A 63 -11.90 1.11 -8.27
C GLY A 63 -10.98 2.31 -8.44
N GLY A 64 -11.30 3.17 -9.38
CA GLY A 64 -10.45 4.30 -9.78
C GLY A 64 -10.31 5.36 -8.69
N ALA A 65 -11.43 5.92 -8.19
CA ALA A 65 -11.35 7.02 -7.24
C ALA A 65 -10.90 6.59 -5.84
N ILE A 66 -11.49 5.51 -5.28
CA ILE A 66 -11.20 5.09 -3.91
C ILE A 66 -9.97 4.17 -3.89
N GLY A 67 -10.01 3.04 -4.60
CA GLY A 67 -8.96 2.03 -4.53
C GLY A 67 -7.63 2.49 -5.11
N GLU A 68 -7.67 3.12 -6.29
CA GLU A 68 -6.46 3.56 -6.98
C GLU A 68 -6.02 4.95 -6.53
N HIS A 69 -6.81 5.99 -6.75
CA HIS A 69 -6.36 7.36 -6.50
C HIS A 69 -6.03 7.63 -5.03
N LEU A 70 -6.93 7.31 -4.10
CA LEU A 70 -6.62 7.42 -2.66
C LEU A 70 -5.59 6.36 -2.23
N GLY A 71 -5.61 5.17 -2.83
CA GLY A 71 -4.62 4.13 -2.62
C GLY A 71 -3.21 4.58 -2.98
N TYR A 72 -3.03 5.24 -4.14
CA TYR A 72 -1.74 5.82 -4.55
C TYR A 72 -1.26 6.88 -3.57
N LEU A 73 -2.15 7.80 -3.18
CA LEU A 73 -1.83 8.84 -2.20
C LEU A 73 -1.32 8.25 -0.89
N PHE A 74 -2.11 7.38 -0.27
CA PHE A 74 -1.77 6.87 1.05
C PHE A 74 -0.58 5.90 1.02
N THR A 75 -0.46 5.07 -0.03
CA THR A 75 0.69 4.19 -0.20
C THR A 75 1.98 4.99 -0.44
N ALA A 76 1.92 6.04 -1.24
CA ALA A 76 3.08 6.90 -1.48
C ALA A 76 3.54 7.58 -0.19
N VAL A 77 2.62 8.22 0.55
CA VAL A 77 2.93 8.87 1.83
C VAL A 77 3.50 7.87 2.83
N TRP A 78 2.86 6.72 2.98
CA TRP A 78 3.34 5.65 3.85
C TRP A 78 4.75 5.19 3.50
N THR A 79 5.01 4.96 2.22
CA THR A 79 6.32 4.52 1.71
C THR A 79 7.41 5.57 1.98
N LEU A 80 7.11 6.85 1.77
CA LEU A 80 8.05 7.95 2.04
C LEU A 80 8.36 8.07 3.53
N LEU A 81 7.36 7.94 4.39
CA LEU A 81 7.55 7.95 5.84
C LEU A 81 8.40 6.76 6.31
N LEU A 82 8.12 5.57 5.77
CA LEU A 82 8.88 4.36 6.08
C LEU A 82 10.32 4.47 5.57
N ALA A 83 10.54 4.93 4.34
CA ALA A 83 11.88 5.15 3.77
C ALA A 83 12.69 6.13 4.62
N ALA A 84 12.07 7.24 5.05
CA ALA A 84 12.71 8.21 5.95
C ALA A 84 13.06 7.63 7.33
N GLY A 85 12.22 6.75 7.87
CA GLY A 85 12.50 6.01 9.10
C GLY A 85 13.67 5.04 8.95
N LEU A 86 13.63 4.22 7.89
CA LEU A 86 14.65 3.21 7.60
C LEU A 86 16.03 3.83 7.30
N ALA A 87 16.07 5.00 6.66
CA ALA A 87 17.32 5.74 6.43
C ALA A 87 18.08 6.01 7.73
N ARG A 88 17.37 6.26 8.83
CA ARG A 88 17.95 6.55 10.14
C ARG A 88 18.39 5.29 10.89
N VAL A 89 17.68 4.18 10.68
CA VAL A 89 17.90 2.94 11.46
C VAL A 89 18.89 2.01 10.76
N LEU A 90 18.71 1.75 9.47
CA LEU A 90 19.49 0.72 8.76
C LEU A 90 20.86 1.20 8.28
N ARG A 91 21.15 2.51 8.32
CA ARG A 91 22.40 3.10 7.79
C ARG A 91 22.75 2.66 6.36
N ARG A 92 21.74 2.31 5.57
CA ARG A 92 21.84 1.85 4.17
C ARG A 92 21.06 2.82 3.25
N PRO A 93 21.72 3.86 2.73
CA PRO A 93 21.03 4.94 2.00
C PRO A 93 20.31 4.46 0.73
N TRP A 94 20.80 3.39 0.09
CA TRP A 94 20.17 2.86 -1.12
C TRP A 94 18.77 2.28 -0.85
N ILE A 95 18.49 1.73 0.35
CA ILE A 95 17.15 1.23 0.73
C ILE A 95 16.17 2.39 0.83
N ALA A 96 16.60 3.46 1.49
CA ALA A 96 15.78 4.68 1.57
C ALA A 96 15.57 5.30 0.18
N GLY A 97 16.63 5.33 -0.65
CA GLY A 97 16.57 5.83 -2.02
C GLY A 97 15.55 5.06 -2.88
N LEU A 98 15.62 3.72 -2.86
CA LEU A 98 14.69 2.87 -3.62
C LEU A 98 13.24 3.06 -3.14
N GLY A 99 13.01 3.10 -1.82
CA GLY A 99 11.68 3.38 -1.25
C GLY A 99 11.17 4.77 -1.66
N THR A 100 12.03 5.80 -1.63
CA THR A 100 11.65 7.16 -2.03
C THR A 100 11.28 7.22 -3.52
N VAL A 101 12.09 6.64 -4.40
CA VAL A 101 11.80 6.60 -5.85
C VAL A 101 10.51 5.84 -6.13
N SER A 102 10.31 4.69 -5.49
CA SER A 102 9.07 3.93 -5.64
C SER A 102 7.86 4.71 -5.13
N GLY A 103 7.94 5.36 -3.96
CA GLY A 103 6.86 6.16 -3.41
C GLY A 103 6.47 7.34 -4.32
N LEU A 104 7.46 8.05 -4.86
CA LEU A 104 7.21 9.14 -5.82
C LEU A 104 6.62 8.63 -7.14
N GLY A 105 7.09 7.48 -7.64
CA GLY A 105 6.54 6.84 -8.83
C GLY A 105 5.09 6.37 -8.63
N ILE A 106 4.74 5.87 -7.44
CA ILE A 106 3.35 5.55 -7.07
C ILE A 106 2.50 6.82 -7.07
N ALA A 107 3.00 7.91 -6.47
CA ALA A 107 2.29 9.19 -6.46
C ALA A 107 2.05 9.76 -7.87
N ALA A 108 2.93 9.47 -8.83
CA ALA A 108 2.76 9.90 -10.21
C ALA A 108 1.47 9.34 -10.85
N GLY A 109 0.96 8.18 -10.42
CA GLY A 109 -0.31 7.64 -10.87
C GLY A 109 -1.51 8.55 -10.60
N MET A 110 -1.41 9.46 -9.62
CA MET A 110 -2.50 10.40 -9.30
C MET A 110 -2.81 11.40 -10.43
N VAL A 111 -1.90 11.62 -11.37
CA VAL A 111 -2.13 12.52 -12.49
C VAL A 111 -2.66 11.80 -13.76
N GLU A 112 -2.79 10.48 -13.73
CA GLU A 112 -3.35 9.70 -14.84
C GLU A 112 -4.76 10.16 -15.23
N PRO A 113 -5.72 10.41 -14.29
CA PRO A 113 -7.04 10.90 -14.62
C PRO A 113 -7.06 12.30 -15.26
N LEU A 114 -5.94 13.03 -15.21
CA LEU A 114 -5.77 14.32 -15.87
C LEU A 114 -5.33 14.20 -17.34
N GLY A 115 -5.27 12.97 -17.88
CA GLY A 115 -4.89 12.69 -19.26
C GLY A 115 -3.39 12.46 -19.48
N VAL A 116 -2.61 12.25 -18.42
CA VAL A 116 -1.17 11.91 -18.52
C VAL A 116 -1.02 10.40 -18.64
N GLU A 117 -1.15 9.86 -19.85
CA GLU A 117 -1.13 8.40 -20.10
C GLU A 117 0.14 7.71 -19.57
N ALA A 118 1.30 8.36 -19.65
CA ALA A 118 2.54 7.81 -19.12
C ALA A 118 2.52 7.57 -17.59
N ALA A 119 1.64 8.27 -16.87
CA ALA A 119 1.55 8.16 -15.41
C ALA A 119 1.15 6.75 -14.94
N GLY A 120 0.23 6.08 -15.66
CA GLY A 120 -0.17 4.70 -15.36
C GLY A 120 0.98 3.71 -15.52
N THR A 121 1.78 3.84 -16.58
CA THR A 121 2.97 3.00 -16.78
C THR A 121 4.02 3.23 -15.71
N VAL A 122 4.31 4.49 -15.38
CA VAL A 122 5.26 4.85 -14.29
C VAL A 122 4.78 4.28 -12.97
N ASN A 123 3.50 4.40 -12.67
CA ASN A 123 2.88 3.86 -11.46
C ASN A 123 3.01 2.33 -11.38
N ALA A 124 2.71 1.60 -12.46
CA ALA A 124 2.82 0.14 -12.51
C ALA A 124 4.26 -0.33 -12.26
N VAL A 125 5.25 0.29 -12.90
CA VAL A 125 6.67 -0.01 -12.67
C VAL A 125 7.09 0.33 -11.24
N ALA A 126 6.61 1.46 -10.71
CA ALA A 126 6.87 1.87 -9.33
C ALA A 126 6.30 0.87 -8.31
N TYR A 127 5.11 0.34 -8.52
CA TYR A 127 4.53 -0.71 -7.66
C TYR A 127 5.32 -2.02 -7.72
N ALA A 128 5.82 -2.42 -8.89
CA ALA A 128 6.69 -3.60 -9.00
C ALA A 128 7.99 -3.41 -8.22
N ALA A 129 8.65 -2.25 -8.38
CA ALA A 129 9.85 -1.89 -7.62
C ALA A 129 9.58 -1.80 -6.11
N TRP A 130 8.45 -1.23 -5.71
CA TRP A 130 7.99 -1.13 -4.33
C TRP A 130 7.74 -2.50 -3.70
N SER A 131 7.13 -3.44 -4.42
CA SER A 131 6.91 -4.80 -3.94
C SER A 131 8.23 -5.52 -3.66
N LEU A 132 9.20 -5.39 -4.57
CA LEU A 132 10.55 -5.91 -4.35
C LEU A 132 11.24 -5.24 -3.15
N TRP A 133 11.11 -3.92 -3.03
CA TRP A 133 11.64 -3.17 -1.90
C TRP A 133 11.06 -3.64 -0.57
N LEU A 134 9.77 -3.92 -0.49
CA LEU A 134 9.14 -4.47 0.73
C LEU A 134 9.71 -5.84 1.10
N VAL A 135 9.92 -6.71 0.12
CA VAL A 135 10.56 -8.03 0.36
C VAL A 135 11.97 -7.84 0.92
N ILE A 136 12.77 -6.94 0.32
CA ILE A 136 14.13 -6.65 0.79
C ILE A 136 14.09 -6.12 2.23
N VAL A 137 13.24 -5.13 2.52
CA VAL A 137 13.09 -4.57 3.87
C VAL A 137 12.66 -5.65 4.86
N GLY A 138 11.68 -6.47 4.53
CA GLY A 138 11.21 -7.57 5.36
C GLY A 138 12.34 -8.56 5.70
N VAL A 139 13.11 -8.99 4.71
CA VAL A 139 14.27 -9.88 4.91
C VAL A 139 15.32 -9.23 5.81
N LEU A 140 15.60 -7.94 5.64
CA LEU A 140 16.59 -7.24 6.45
C LEU A 140 16.14 -7.08 7.91
N VAL A 141 14.86 -6.81 8.13
CA VAL A 141 14.28 -6.72 9.49
C VAL A 141 14.31 -8.08 10.18
N LEU A 142 13.95 -9.15 9.48
CA LEU A 142 13.98 -10.51 10.05
C LEU A 142 15.42 -10.99 10.37
N ARG A 143 16.41 -10.51 9.61
CA ARG A 143 17.82 -10.84 9.83
C ARG A 143 18.54 -9.88 10.80
N ALA A 144 17.91 -8.78 11.19
CA ALA A 144 18.50 -7.90 12.19
C ALA A 144 18.66 -8.67 13.51
N PRO A 145 19.86 -8.62 14.15
CA PRO A 145 20.05 -9.25 15.45
C PRO A 145 19.03 -8.65 16.41
N GLY A 146 18.14 -9.50 16.94
CA GLY A 146 17.22 -9.06 17.99
C GLY A 146 18.07 -8.45 19.12
N GLU A 147 17.66 -7.30 19.65
CA GLU A 147 18.24 -6.75 20.88
C GLU A 147 18.18 -7.88 21.91
N ARG A 148 19.37 -8.44 22.22
CA ARG A 148 19.46 -9.37 23.33
C ARG A 148 18.90 -8.63 24.52
N THR A 149 17.74 -9.08 24.98
CA THR A 149 17.13 -8.69 26.24
C THR A 149 18.23 -8.29 27.21
N LEU A 150 18.19 -7.04 27.66
CA LEU A 150 19.01 -6.52 28.74
C LEU A 150 18.94 -7.55 29.88
N ARG A 151 19.98 -8.37 30.02
CA ARG A 151 20.14 -9.18 31.21
C ARG A 151 20.19 -8.17 32.36
N PRO A 152 19.29 -8.26 33.35
CA PRO A 152 19.48 -7.48 34.56
C PRO A 152 20.85 -7.83 35.11
N THR A 153 21.73 -6.87 35.17
CA THR A 153 23.03 -7.02 35.85
C THR A 153 22.67 -7.36 37.28
N ALA A 154 22.90 -8.60 37.67
CA ALA A 154 22.79 -9.01 39.08
C ALA A 154 23.64 -8.06 39.87
N ALA A 155 23.03 -7.35 40.83
CA ALA A 155 23.75 -6.52 41.77
C ALA A 155 24.74 -7.40 42.51
N PRO A 156 25.98 -6.93 42.75
CA PRO A 156 26.95 -7.69 43.55
C PRO A 156 26.36 -7.90 44.95
N VAL A 157 26.28 -9.15 45.36
CA VAL A 157 25.95 -9.51 46.74
C VAL A 157 27.06 -8.91 47.63
N ALA A 158 26.66 -7.96 48.49
CA ALA A 158 27.56 -7.49 49.54
C ALA A 158 27.81 -8.67 50.48
N GLU A 159 29.04 -9.17 50.48
CA GLU A 159 29.53 -10.07 51.54
C GLU A 159 29.80 -9.21 52.77
N ASP A 160 28.85 -9.21 53.70
CA ASP A 160 29.08 -8.73 55.06
C ASP A 160 29.88 -9.78 55.81
N GLY A 161 31.18 -9.46 56.06
CA GLY A 161 32.08 -10.17 56.98
C GLY A 161 32.04 -9.56 58.39
#